data_c8b479698b2f10b177eb728313b91160
#
_entry.id   c8b479698b2f10b177eb728313b91160
#
_cell.length_a   1.000
_cell.length_b   1.000
_cell.length_c   1.000
_cell.angle_alpha   90.00
_cell.angle_beta   90.00
_cell.angle_gamma   90.00
#
_symmetry.space_group_name_H-M   'P 1'
#
loop_
_entity.id
_entity.type
_entity.pdbx_description
1 polymer ?
#
loop_
_entity_poly.entity_id
_entity_poly.type
_entity_poly.pdbx_seq_one_letter_code
_entity_poly.pdbx_strand_id
1 'polypeptide(L)'
;MSGLKRDKIVVPVDFSSDSMAAVDAAIGMAASANHVYVIHVLPELNAAEPGVIWQSVDDESRKKHAQQGLREAFAAAKYSELNFQAEIGDPGHEIANYAQQIGADLIITPSHGRTGIKRVLLGSVAERVVRLAHCPVLVLRT
;
A
#
# COMPACT_ATOMS: atom_id res chain seq x y z
N MET A 1 -20.47 -21.26 2.76
CA MET A 1 -19.16 -21.35 3.10
C MET A 1 -18.58 -20.11 3.56
N SER A 2 -17.88 -20.22 4.46
CA SER A 2 -17.35 -19.09 5.07
C SER A 2 -15.89 -18.99 4.83
N GLY A 3 -15.32 -18.95 3.88
CA GLY A 3 -13.94 -18.63 3.69
C GLY A 3 -13.73 -17.15 3.66
N LEU A 4 -12.51 -16.77 3.79
CA LEU A 4 -12.09 -15.41 3.60
C LEU A 4 -12.28 -15.03 2.14
N LYS A 5 -13.04 -13.98 1.88
CA LYS A 5 -13.18 -13.50 0.52
C LYS A 5 -11.90 -12.82 0.07
N ARG A 6 -11.57 -12.98 -1.20
CA ARG A 6 -10.33 -12.45 -1.77
C ARG A 6 -10.57 -11.82 -3.14
N ASP A 7 -11.72 -11.16 -3.26
CA ASP A 7 -12.10 -10.51 -4.50
C ASP A 7 -11.45 -9.15 -4.67
N LYS A 8 -11.10 -8.49 -3.56
CA LYS A 8 -10.40 -7.21 -3.59
C LYS A 8 -9.40 -7.21 -2.44
N ILE A 9 -8.14 -7.38 -2.78
CA ILE A 9 -7.05 -7.41 -1.81
C ILE A 9 -6.23 -6.14 -1.97
N VAL A 10 -6.08 -5.36 -0.89
CA VAL A 10 -5.26 -4.17 -0.88
C VAL A 10 -3.90 -4.51 -0.30
N VAL A 11 -2.83 -4.07 -0.97
CA VAL A 11 -1.46 -4.27 -0.53
C VAL A 11 -0.73 -2.94 -0.54
N PRO A 12 -0.37 -2.40 0.64
CA PRO A 12 0.45 -1.20 0.68
C PRO A 12 1.90 -1.53 0.35
N VAL A 13 2.54 -0.67 -0.42
CA VAL A 13 3.94 -0.84 -0.78
C VAL A 13 4.73 0.43 -0.48
N ASP A 14 5.97 0.24 -0.05
CA ASP A 14 6.93 1.32 0.16
C ASP A 14 8.22 1.05 -0.63
N PHE A 15 8.13 0.19 -1.65
CA PHE A 15 9.23 -0.23 -2.52
C PHE A 15 10.31 -1.05 -1.81
N SER A 16 10.06 -1.48 -0.57
CA SER A 16 10.94 -2.43 0.11
C SER A 16 10.74 -3.83 -0.44
N SER A 17 11.74 -4.71 -0.23
CA SER A 17 11.60 -6.12 -0.61
C SER A 17 10.46 -6.80 0.13
N ASP A 18 10.21 -6.39 1.37
CA ASP A 18 9.11 -6.94 2.16
C ASP A 18 7.75 -6.59 1.56
N SER A 19 7.57 -5.36 1.08
CA SER A 19 6.33 -4.99 0.44
C SER A 19 6.15 -5.68 -0.91
N MET A 20 7.23 -5.90 -1.66
CA MET A 20 7.16 -6.67 -2.91
C MET A 20 6.73 -8.11 -2.63
N ALA A 21 7.25 -8.72 -1.57
CA ALA A 21 6.85 -10.06 -1.17
C ALA A 21 5.35 -10.11 -0.80
N ALA A 22 4.84 -9.05 -0.18
CA ALA A 22 3.42 -8.97 0.15
C ALA A 22 2.55 -8.95 -1.11
N VAL A 23 2.98 -8.25 -2.16
CA VAL A 23 2.26 -8.26 -3.43
C VAL A 23 2.26 -9.66 -4.04
N ASP A 24 3.39 -10.35 -4.03
CA ASP A 24 3.46 -11.72 -4.56
C ASP A 24 2.53 -12.66 -3.78
N ALA A 25 2.47 -12.52 -2.45
CA ALA A 25 1.57 -13.30 -1.63
C ALA A 25 0.10 -13.02 -1.99
N ALA A 26 -0.24 -11.75 -2.22
CA ALA A 26 -1.59 -11.36 -2.60
C ALA A 26 -2.00 -11.98 -3.94
N ILE A 27 -1.11 -11.97 -4.91
CA ILE A 27 -1.37 -12.59 -6.22
C ILE A 27 -1.65 -14.08 -6.04
N GLY A 28 -0.88 -14.76 -5.19
CA GLY A 28 -1.09 -16.19 -4.93
C GLY A 28 -2.41 -16.49 -4.22
N MET A 29 -2.95 -15.55 -3.47
CA MET A 29 -4.20 -15.74 -2.73
C MET A 29 -5.43 -15.28 -3.50
N ALA A 30 -5.28 -14.36 -4.44
CA ALA A 30 -6.40 -13.79 -5.18
C ALA A 30 -6.91 -14.77 -6.24
N ALA A 31 -8.16 -14.59 -6.63
CA ALA A 31 -8.73 -15.36 -7.73
C ALA A 31 -8.01 -15.07 -9.05
N SER A 32 -7.59 -13.84 -9.25
CA SER A 32 -6.70 -13.44 -10.34
C SER A 32 -6.00 -12.14 -9.97
N ALA A 33 -4.95 -11.81 -10.70
CA ALA A 33 -4.12 -10.64 -10.37
C ALA A 33 -4.89 -9.32 -10.45
N ASN A 34 -5.96 -9.24 -11.24
CA ASN A 34 -6.75 -8.01 -11.35
C ASN A 34 -7.60 -7.74 -10.10
N HIS A 35 -7.60 -8.65 -9.15
CA HIS A 35 -8.24 -8.46 -7.85
C HIS A 35 -7.28 -7.89 -6.79
N VAL A 36 -6.04 -7.60 -7.18
CA VAL A 36 -5.04 -7.04 -6.27
C VAL A 36 -4.87 -5.55 -6.55
N TYR A 37 -4.99 -4.76 -5.49
CA TYR A 37 -4.91 -3.30 -5.52
C TYR A 37 -3.71 -2.86 -4.71
N VAL A 38 -2.69 -2.36 -5.38
CA VAL A 38 -1.45 -1.90 -4.77
C VAL A 38 -1.56 -0.41 -4.50
N ILE A 39 -1.27 0.00 -3.27
CA ILE A 39 -1.32 1.41 -2.88
C ILE A 39 0.02 1.85 -2.32
N HIS A 40 0.46 3.02 -2.75
CA HIS A 40 1.62 3.71 -2.17
C HIS A 40 1.15 5.04 -1.61
N VAL A 41 1.48 5.33 -0.37
CA VAL A 41 1.08 6.57 0.29
C VAL A 41 2.30 7.47 0.48
N LEU A 42 2.21 8.67 -0.05
CA LEU A 42 3.24 9.69 0.08
C LEU A 42 2.94 10.54 1.32
N PRO A 43 3.97 10.99 2.04
CA PRO A 43 3.74 11.87 3.17
C PRO A 43 3.28 13.24 2.71
N GLU A 44 2.52 13.93 3.56
CA GLU A 44 2.20 15.33 3.33
C GLU A 44 3.48 16.15 3.45
N LEU A 45 3.62 17.15 2.58
CA LEU A 45 4.75 18.05 2.65
C LEU A 45 4.50 19.11 3.71
N ASN A 46 5.54 19.40 4.49
CA ASN A 46 5.50 20.49 5.46
C ASN A 46 5.51 21.82 4.70
N ALA A 47 4.56 22.69 5.01
CA ALA A 47 4.47 24.00 4.35
C ALA A 47 5.73 24.86 4.51
N ALA A 48 6.56 24.57 5.53
CA ALA A 48 7.81 25.27 5.74
C ALA A 48 8.94 24.76 4.84
N GLU A 49 8.75 23.67 4.13
CA GLU A 49 9.79 23.15 3.26
C GLU A 49 9.95 24.05 2.02
N PRO A 50 11.20 24.36 1.65
CA PRO A 50 11.43 25.29 0.53
C PRO A 50 10.76 24.87 -0.77
N GLY A 51 10.71 23.57 -1.08
CA GLY A 51 10.09 23.08 -2.29
C GLY A 51 8.62 23.38 -2.38
N VAL A 52 7.91 23.37 -1.25
CA VAL A 52 6.48 23.69 -1.19
C VAL A 52 6.25 25.17 -1.47
N ILE A 53 7.12 26.03 -0.93
CA ILE A 53 6.96 27.49 -1.06
C ILE A 53 7.35 27.99 -2.43
N TRP A 54 8.47 27.50 -2.96
CA TRP A 54 9.08 28.10 -4.14
C TRP A 54 8.82 27.37 -5.44
N GLN A 55 8.54 26.08 -5.42
CA GLN A 55 8.45 25.28 -6.63
C GLN A 55 7.04 24.86 -6.99
N SER A 56 6.06 25.27 -6.24
CA SER A 56 4.65 24.93 -6.51
C SER A 56 4.46 23.43 -6.72
N VAL A 57 5.11 22.62 -5.88
CA VAL A 57 4.95 21.16 -5.94
C VAL A 57 3.52 20.85 -5.53
N ASP A 58 2.72 20.34 -6.45
CA ASP A 58 1.34 20.02 -6.14
C ASP A 58 1.14 18.53 -5.94
N ASP A 59 0.05 18.19 -5.27
CA ASP A 59 -0.25 16.81 -4.91
C ASP A 59 -0.56 15.96 -6.13
N GLU A 60 -1.16 16.53 -7.14
CA GLU A 60 -1.47 15.77 -8.36
C GLU A 60 -0.21 15.33 -9.09
N SER A 61 0.78 16.20 -9.19
CA SER A 61 2.06 15.85 -9.81
C SER A 61 2.77 14.77 -9.03
N ARG A 62 2.74 14.88 -7.69
CA ARG A 62 3.36 13.88 -6.83
C ARG A 62 2.69 12.52 -6.98
N LYS A 63 1.36 12.48 -7.04
CA LYS A 63 0.61 11.23 -7.23
C LYS A 63 0.90 10.61 -8.59
N LYS A 64 0.94 11.41 -9.65
CA LYS A 64 1.27 10.91 -10.99
C LYS A 64 2.65 10.31 -11.02
N HIS A 65 3.61 10.97 -10.41
CA HIS A 65 4.98 10.49 -10.36
C HIS A 65 5.07 9.16 -9.58
N ALA A 66 4.38 9.08 -8.45
CA ALA A 66 4.35 7.86 -7.66
C ALA A 66 3.67 6.72 -8.43
N GLN A 67 2.58 7.01 -9.14
CA GLN A 67 1.89 6.02 -9.93
C GLN A 67 2.76 5.49 -11.05
N GLN A 68 3.54 6.36 -11.69
CA GLN A 68 4.51 5.94 -12.69
C GLN A 68 5.60 5.06 -12.06
N GLY A 69 6.08 5.43 -10.88
CA GLY A 69 7.05 4.61 -10.15
C GLY A 69 6.52 3.23 -9.83
N LEU A 70 5.24 3.12 -9.47
CA LEU A 70 4.61 1.82 -9.23
C LEU A 70 4.58 0.97 -10.50
N ARG A 71 4.20 1.56 -11.63
CA ARG A 71 4.18 0.83 -12.89
C ARG A 71 5.57 0.34 -13.28
N GLU A 72 6.59 1.15 -13.04
CA GLU A 72 7.97 0.76 -13.34
C GLU A 72 8.46 -0.34 -12.41
N ALA A 73 8.15 -0.23 -11.12
CA ALA A 73 8.55 -1.24 -10.13
C ALA A 73 7.87 -2.59 -10.40
N PHE A 74 6.65 -2.56 -10.92
CA PHE A 74 5.86 -3.76 -11.20
C PHE A 74 5.68 -3.99 -12.69
N ALA A 75 6.76 -3.79 -13.46
CA ALA A 75 6.71 -3.92 -14.92
C ALA A 75 6.73 -5.37 -15.41
N ALA A 76 7.11 -6.33 -14.57
CA ALA A 76 7.15 -7.74 -14.98
C ALA A 76 5.76 -8.24 -15.38
N ALA A 77 5.73 -9.22 -16.27
CA ALA A 77 4.47 -9.73 -16.83
C ALA A 77 3.49 -10.21 -15.77
N LYS A 78 3.98 -10.81 -14.68
CA LYS A 78 3.11 -11.31 -13.61
C LYS A 78 2.34 -10.21 -12.89
N TYR A 79 2.73 -8.95 -13.07
CA TYR A 79 2.09 -7.81 -12.43
C TYR A 79 1.21 -7.00 -13.39
N SER A 80 1.05 -7.46 -14.62
CA SER A 80 0.40 -6.65 -15.68
C SER A 80 -1.06 -6.32 -15.41
N GLU A 81 -1.74 -7.10 -14.56
CA GLU A 81 -3.15 -6.88 -14.27
C GLU A 81 -3.39 -6.19 -12.92
N LEU A 82 -2.33 -5.83 -12.19
CA LEU A 82 -2.48 -5.16 -10.89
C LEU A 82 -3.11 -3.77 -11.06
N ASN A 83 -3.85 -3.36 -10.04
CA ASN A 83 -4.36 -2.01 -9.95
C ASN A 83 -3.43 -1.18 -9.08
N PHE A 84 -3.14 0.05 -9.47
CA PHE A 84 -2.21 0.90 -8.73
C PHE A 84 -2.88 2.18 -8.30
N GLN A 85 -2.61 2.58 -7.05
CA GLN A 85 -3.14 3.80 -6.45
C GLN A 85 -2.05 4.52 -5.69
N ALA A 86 -1.98 5.84 -5.85
CA ALA A 86 -1.12 6.70 -5.06
C ALA A 86 -2.00 7.66 -4.25
N GLU A 87 -1.67 7.82 -2.97
CA GLU A 87 -2.36 8.74 -2.08
C GLU A 87 -1.36 9.55 -1.30
N ILE A 88 -1.82 10.63 -0.68
CA ILE A 88 -0.98 11.51 0.13
C ILE A 88 -1.64 11.63 1.50
N GLY A 89 -0.86 11.43 2.56
CA GLY A 89 -1.36 11.56 3.92
C GLY A 89 -0.65 10.64 4.88
N ASP A 90 -1.31 10.31 5.97
CA ASP A 90 -0.80 9.32 6.93
C ASP A 90 -0.99 7.92 6.34
N PRO A 91 0.09 7.16 6.19
CA PRO A 91 -0.01 5.86 5.49
C PRO A 91 -1.05 4.92 6.08
N GLY A 92 -1.04 4.70 7.38
CA GLY A 92 -2.00 3.76 7.98
C GLY A 92 -3.44 4.17 7.76
N HIS A 93 -3.71 5.46 7.90
CA HIS A 93 -5.05 6.01 7.70
C HIS A 93 -5.48 5.91 6.22
N GLU A 94 -4.60 6.30 5.31
CA GLU A 94 -4.93 6.29 3.87
C GLU A 94 -5.12 4.88 3.34
N ILE A 95 -4.33 3.92 3.81
CA ILE A 95 -4.48 2.53 3.43
C ILE A 95 -5.85 1.99 3.88
N ALA A 96 -6.20 2.20 5.14
CA ALA A 96 -7.48 1.73 5.66
C ALA A 96 -8.65 2.41 4.96
N ASN A 97 -8.53 3.70 4.69
CA ASN A 97 -9.57 4.48 4.02
C ASN A 97 -9.77 4.00 2.57
N TYR A 98 -8.69 3.78 1.85
CA TYR A 98 -8.76 3.28 0.48
C TYR A 98 -9.41 1.89 0.43
N ALA A 99 -9.01 1.00 1.34
CA ALA A 99 -9.59 -0.33 1.42
C ALA A 99 -11.10 -0.26 1.66
N GLN A 100 -11.54 0.64 2.52
CA GLN A 100 -12.96 0.83 2.77
C GLN A 100 -13.67 1.37 1.54
N GLN A 101 -13.09 2.35 0.86
CA GLN A 101 -13.69 2.97 -0.33
C GLN A 101 -13.94 1.96 -1.45
N ILE A 102 -13.02 1.05 -1.67
CA ILE A 102 -13.18 0.06 -2.74
C ILE A 102 -13.91 -1.20 -2.29
N GLY A 103 -14.27 -1.30 -1.02
CA GLY A 103 -14.91 -2.50 -0.50
C GLY A 103 -13.96 -3.69 -0.44
N ALA A 104 -12.74 -3.47 0.01
CA ALA A 104 -11.74 -4.54 0.08
C ALA A 104 -12.15 -5.63 1.06
N ASP A 105 -11.83 -6.87 0.69
CA ASP A 105 -12.09 -8.06 1.52
C ASP A 105 -10.92 -8.41 2.43
N LEU A 106 -9.74 -7.89 2.10
CA LEU A 106 -8.52 -8.24 2.81
C LEU A 106 -7.47 -7.18 2.54
N ILE A 107 -6.67 -6.87 3.57
CA ILE A 107 -5.45 -6.10 3.41
C ILE A 107 -4.30 -7.03 3.74
N ILE A 108 -3.27 -7.09 2.89
CA ILE A 108 -2.05 -7.83 3.17
C ILE A 108 -0.93 -6.83 3.30
N THR A 109 -0.30 -6.76 4.47
CA THR A 109 0.76 -5.80 4.74
C THR A 109 1.97 -6.52 5.33
N PRO A 110 3.20 -6.06 5.01
CA PRO A 110 4.36 -6.58 5.72
C PRO A 110 4.34 -6.10 7.18
N SER A 111 4.99 -6.84 8.05
CA SER A 111 5.04 -6.50 9.47
C SER A 111 5.87 -5.25 9.73
N HIS A 112 6.85 -4.96 8.87
CA HIS A 112 7.73 -3.80 8.98
C HIS A 112 7.84 -3.09 7.65
N GLY A 113 8.03 -1.78 7.71
CA GLY A 113 8.27 -0.98 6.52
C GLY A 113 9.75 -0.88 6.21
N ARG A 114 10.06 0.04 5.31
CA ARG A 114 11.41 0.25 4.77
C ARG A 114 12.44 0.56 5.85
N THR A 115 12.02 1.28 6.90
CA THR A 115 12.91 1.66 7.99
C THR A 115 12.62 0.90 9.27
N GLY A 116 11.95 -0.24 9.17
CA GLY A 116 11.50 -0.99 10.32
C GLY A 116 12.63 -1.48 11.21
N ILE A 117 12.37 -1.47 12.52
CA ILE A 117 13.28 -1.98 13.52
C ILE A 117 12.88 -3.43 13.80
N LYS A 118 13.78 -4.36 13.53
CA LYS A 118 13.44 -5.80 13.56
C LYS A 118 12.98 -6.33 14.90
N ARG A 119 13.36 -5.69 16.01
CA ARG A 119 12.94 -6.14 17.35
C ARG A 119 11.54 -5.65 17.73
N VAL A 120 10.87 -4.88 16.86
CA VAL A 120 9.49 -4.48 17.07
C VAL A 120 8.61 -5.48 16.35
N LEU A 121 7.54 -5.97 16.99
CA LEU A 121 6.66 -6.98 16.40
C LEU A 121 5.92 -6.45 15.18
N LEU A 122 5.44 -5.21 15.25
CA LEU A 122 4.76 -4.56 14.13
C LEU A 122 5.36 -3.18 13.93
N GLY A 123 5.58 -2.82 12.67
CA GLY A 123 5.92 -1.45 12.32
C GLY A 123 4.73 -0.52 12.52
N SER A 124 4.99 0.78 12.54
CA SER A 124 3.96 1.78 12.83
C SER A 124 2.82 1.77 11.81
N VAL A 125 3.13 1.56 10.53
CA VAL A 125 2.10 1.51 9.49
C VAL A 125 1.24 0.27 9.66
N ALA A 126 1.85 -0.90 9.82
CA ALA A 126 1.11 -2.15 9.99
C ALA A 126 0.20 -2.10 11.23
N GLU A 127 0.72 -1.58 12.34
CA GLU A 127 -0.05 -1.46 13.57
C GLU A 127 -1.26 -0.55 13.38
N ARG A 128 -1.08 0.57 12.69
CA ARG A 128 -2.19 1.50 12.44
C ARG A 128 -3.21 0.92 11.47
N VAL A 129 -2.76 0.20 10.45
CA VAL A 129 -3.68 -0.48 9.52
C VAL A 129 -4.53 -1.50 10.26
N VAL A 130 -3.91 -2.32 11.12
CA VAL A 130 -4.65 -3.31 11.90
C VAL A 130 -5.71 -2.62 12.78
N ARG A 131 -5.38 -1.48 13.36
CA ARG A 131 -6.30 -0.76 14.24
C ARG A 131 -7.46 -0.11 13.48
N LEU A 132 -7.21 0.41 12.28
CA LEU A 132 -8.18 1.22 11.55
C LEU A 132 -8.97 0.47 10.50
N ALA A 133 -8.53 -0.72 10.08
CA ALA A 133 -9.15 -1.43 8.96
C ALA A 133 -10.57 -1.88 9.26
N HIS A 134 -11.40 -1.88 8.22
CA HIS A 134 -12.78 -2.36 8.28
C HIS A 134 -12.92 -3.76 7.68
N CYS A 135 -11.81 -4.40 7.35
CA CYS A 135 -11.76 -5.76 6.81
C CYS A 135 -10.62 -6.52 7.49
N PRO A 136 -10.53 -7.84 7.29
CA PRO A 136 -9.41 -8.61 7.82
C PRO A 136 -8.07 -8.08 7.30
N VAL A 137 -7.06 -8.20 8.13
CA VAL A 137 -5.69 -7.79 7.79
C VAL A 137 -4.77 -8.98 8.02
N LEU A 138 -4.05 -9.37 6.97
CA LEU A 138 -3.03 -10.40 7.06
C LEU A 138 -1.67 -9.70 7.15
N VAL A 139 -0.97 -9.91 8.24
CA VAL A 139 0.34 -9.34 8.44
C VAL A 139 1.39 -10.39 8.14
N LEU A 140 2.26 -10.10 7.16
CA LEU A 140 3.33 -11.03 6.79
C LEU A 140 4.56 -10.71 7.62
N ARG A 141 4.99 -11.69 8.36
CA ARG A 141 6.20 -11.57 9.19
C ARG A 141 7.44 -11.84 8.35
N THR A 142 8.45 -11.05 8.56
CA THR A 142 9.68 -11.12 7.78
C THR A 142 10.89 -11.40 8.66
#